data_ec0a991986ad7d3a9be10692d5884c78
#
_entry.id   ec0a991986ad7d3a9be10692d5884c78
#
_cell.length_a   1.000
_cell.length_b   1.000
_cell.length_c   1.000
_cell.angle_alpha   90.00
_cell.angle_beta   90.00
_cell.angle_gamma   90.00
#
_symmetry.space_group_name_H-M   'P 1'
#
loop_
_entity.id
_entity.type
_entity.pdbx_description
1 polymer ?
#
loop_
_entity_poly.entity_id
_entity_poly.type
_entity_poly.pdbx_seq_one_letter_code
_entity_poly.pdbx_strand_id
1 'polypeptide(L)'
;MSTDPVHPAPATESPAPESPATESRAPVGATAPAGTATAGWTAAGLLIVLALAAATRFLEQQAPGWFEGDAAEFVEAIEYPVYAIALGLLGGLVITLTGIRDRVAGAFRTEFFIKTGLVLLGASINLSVIVSAAGPAILQALILVTSVFFATWWLAGRFGLADRLRALLASAVAICGVSAAIAAAGAVRARREQLAYTASLVILFALPSIFLLPWLAGVFGLPDQVAGAWIGGNIDTTAAVAAAGAIVGDRALEIAAIVKAAQNVLMGVVAVALTAYFALYVERDRSAANRPSLAALWQRFPKFVLGFVTASVIGTLYLEAAGDAGKETIGVVNDLRSWFLILAFVCIGLEFRLRSLREAGWRPIAVFGGATVFNLALALGVASILFRNFAA
;
A
#
# COMPACT_ATOMS: atom_id res chain seq x y z
N MET A 1 -78.98 44.73 -31.63
CA MET A 1 -78.06 44.60 -30.48
C MET A 1 -77.71 43.15 -30.47
N SER A 2 -76.57 42.82 -31.12
CA SER A 2 -76.02 41.45 -31.27
C SER A 2 -74.92 41.30 -30.26
N THR A 3 -75.00 40.31 -29.42
CA THR A 3 -73.93 39.94 -28.50
C THR A 3 -73.34 38.66 -28.99
N ASP A 4 -72.13 38.74 -29.61
CA ASP A 4 -71.32 37.55 -29.94
C ASP A 4 -70.64 36.98 -28.70
N PRO A 5 -70.55 35.65 -28.57
CA PRO A 5 -69.87 35.01 -27.47
C PRO A 5 -68.34 34.91 -27.75
N VAL A 6 -67.58 35.33 -26.74
CA VAL A 6 -66.13 35.23 -26.72
C VAL A 6 -65.71 33.76 -26.59
N HIS A 7 -64.91 33.29 -27.57
CA HIS A 7 -64.21 32.00 -27.52
C HIS A 7 -63.01 32.08 -26.56
N PRO A 8 -62.77 31.09 -25.64
CA PRO A 8 -61.54 31.03 -24.88
C PRO A 8 -60.37 30.52 -25.75
N ALA A 9 -59.20 31.13 -25.59
CA ALA A 9 -57.96 30.75 -26.25
C ALA A 9 -57.47 29.35 -25.78
N PRO A 10 -56.75 28.57 -26.62
CA PRO A 10 -56.22 27.27 -26.25
C PRO A 10 -55.14 27.37 -25.21
N ALA A 11 -55.22 26.50 -24.17
CA ALA A 11 -54.20 26.34 -23.14
C ALA A 11 -52.88 25.89 -23.76
N THR A 12 -51.82 26.58 -23.48
CA THR A 12 -50.44 26.18 -23.78
C THR A 12 -50.07 25.01 -22.91
N GLU A 13 -49.91 23.81 -23.54
CA GLU A 13 -49.34 22.67 -22.88
C GLU A 13 -47.89 22.95 -22.43
N SER A 14 -47.68 22.85 -21.12
CA SER A 14 -46.36 22.86 -20.49
C SER A 14 -45.62 21.59 -20.89
N PRO A 15 -44.38 21.62 -21.35
CA PRO A 15 -43.65 20.39 -21.62
C PRO A 15 -43.42 19.58 -20.35
N ALA A 16 -43.70 18.28 -20.41
CA ALA A 16 -43.44 17.33 -19.35
C ALA A 16 -41.97 17.34 -18.93
N PRO A 17 -41.67 17.14 -17.63
CA PRO A 17 -40.28 17.07 -17.19
C PRO A 17 -39.58 15.88 -17.82
N GLU A 18 -38.47 16.13 -18.55
CA GLU A 18 -37.59 15.09 -19.05
C GLU A 18 -37.11 14.19 -17.90
N SER A 19 -37.36 12.89 -18.02
CA SER A 19 -36.81 11.88 -17.14
C SER A 19 -35.29 11.98 -17.11
N PRO A 20 -34.63 11.98 -15.94
CA PRO A 20 -33.19 11.99 -15.89
C PRO A 20 -32.64 10.73 -16.56
N ALA A 21 -31.83 10.94 -17.58
CA ALA A 21 -31.09 9.90 -18.27
C ALA A 21 -30.43 8.95 -17.25
N THR A 22 -30.72 7.68 -17.37
CA THR A 22 -30.08 6.60 -16.61
C THR A 22 -28.61 6.58 -16.99
N GLU A 23 -27.76 7.34 -16.25
CA GLU A 23 -26.32 7.17 -16.32
C GLU A 23 -25.96 5.75 -15.90
N SER A 24 -25.54 4.96 -16.86
CA SER A 24 -24.99 3.63 -16.68
C SER A 24 -23.81 3.71 -15.68
N ARG A 25 -24.06 3.31 -14.43
CA ARG A 25 -23.07 3.16 -13.38
C ARG A 25 -22.09 2.03 -13.75
N ALA A 26 -20.93 2.40 -14.29
CA ALA A 26 -19.81 1.46 -14.39
C ALA A 26 -19.36 1.05 -12.97
N PRO A 27 -19.01 -0.22 -12.72
CA PRO A 27 -18.64 -0.72 -11.42
C PRO A 27 -17.39 -0.01 -10.90
N VAL A 28 -17.40 0.35 -9.60
CA VAL A 28 -16.27 0.89 -8.86
C VAL A 28 -15.17 -0.18 -8.81
N GLY A 29 -14.14 -0.02 -9.59
CA GLY A 29 -13.05 -1.00 -9.73
C GLY A 29 -12.49 -1.06 -11.16
N ALA A 30 -13.18 -0.47 -12.13
CA ALA A 30 -12.58 -0.28 -13.44
C ALA A 30 -11.54 0.84 -13.33
N THR A 31 -10.27 0.46 -13.33
CA THR A 31 -9.19 1.37 -13.75
C THR A 31 -9.67 2.10 -15.00
N ALA A 32 -9.46 3.44 -15.06
CA ALA A 32 -9.69 4.18 -16.31
C ALA A 32 -9.13 3.36 -17.48
N PRO A 33 -9.81 3.28 -18.66
CA PRO A 33 -9.27 2.56 -19.76
C PRO A 33 -7.87 3.12 -20.02
N ALA A 34 -6.85 2.35 -19.66
CA ALA A 34 -5.51 2.56 -20.15
C ALA A 34 -5.69 2.56 -21.66
N GLY A 35 -5.39 3.68 -22.31
CA GLY A 35 -5.33 3.73 -23.76
C GLY A 35 -4.60 2.46 -24.17
N THR A 36 -5.13 1.70 -25.10
CA THR A 36 -4.73 0.35 -25.46
C THR A 36 -3.20 0.29 -25.57
N ALA A 37 -2.54 -0.06 -24.45
CA ALA A 37 -1.13 -0.38 -24.47
C ALA A 37 -1.04 -1.63 -25.33
N THR A 38 -0.59 -1.48 -26.57
CA THR A 38 -0.32 -2.63 -27.43
C THR A 38 0.65 -3.54 -26.69
N ALA A 39 0.54 -4.86 -26.87
CA ALA A 39 1.43 -5.83 -26.21
C ALA A 39 2.91 -5.43 -26.32
N GLY A 40 3.29 -4.75 -27.42
CA GLY A 40 4.64 -4.21 -27.62
C GLY A 40 5.06 -3.15 -26.60
N TRP A 41 4.19 -2.23 -26.20
CA TRP A 41 4.53 -1.21 -25.19
C TRP A 41 4.63 -1.79 -23.77
N THR A 42 3.81 -2.79 -23.45
CA THR A 42 3.93 -3.51 -22.17
C THR A 42 5.25 -4.29 -22.13
N ALA A 43 5.65 -4.94 -23.24
CA ALA A 43 6.94 -5.62 -23.34
C ALA A 43 8.12 -4.63 -23.20
N ALA A 44 8.07 -3.47 -23.87
CA ALA A 44 9.06 -2.42 -23.75
C ALA A 44 9.17 -1.91 -22.30
N GLY A 45 8.05 -1.68 -21.62
CA GLY A 45 8.03 -1.29 -20.21
C GLY A 45 8.63 -2.37 -19.31
N LEU A 46 8.34 -3.65 -19.55
CA LEU A 46 8.94 -4.75 -18.81
C LEU A 46 10.47 -4.83 -19.03
N LEU A 47 10.94 -4.62 -20.25
CA LEU A 47 12.39 -4.55 -20.53
C LEU A 47 13.05 -3.38 -19.77
N ILE A 48 12.39 -2.22 -19.69
CA ILE A 48 12.91 -1.10 -18.89
C ILE A 48 13.02 -1.52 -17.41
N VAL A 49 11.99 -2.13 -16.83
CA VAL A 49 12.01 -2.61 -15.44
C VAL A 49 13.13 -3.62 -15.22
N LEU A 50 13.29 -4.59 -16.12
CA LEU A 50 14.35 -5.60 -16.05
C LEU A 50 15.73 -4.98 -16.18
N ALA A 51 15.93 -4.04 -17.10
CA ALA A 51 17.22 -3.34 -17.29
C ALA A 51 17.61 -2.54 -16.05
N LEU A 52 16.65 -1.81 -15.44
CA LEU A 52 16.91 -1.07 -14.20
C LEU A 52 17.15 -2.01 -13.02
N ALA A 53 16.49 -3.15 -12.95
CA ALA A 53 16.74 -4.17 -11.94
C ALA A 53 18.13 -4.79 -12.08
N ALA A 54 18.57 -5.09 -13.31
CA ALA A 54 19.92 -5.56 -13.57
C ALA A 54 20.97 -4.50 -13.23
N ALA A 55 20.71 -3.23 -13.57
CA ALA A 55 21.58 -2.11 -13.18
C ALA A 55 21.64 -1.95 -11.65
N THR A 56 20.53 -2.14 -10.93
CA THR A 56 20.51 -2.14 -9.47
C THR A 56 21.46 -3.20 -8.91
N ARG A 57 21.32 -4.45 -9.38
CA ARG A 57 22.16 -5.56 -8.91
C ARG A 57 23.65 -5.33 -9.25
N PHE A 58 23.91 -4.79 -10.43
CA PHE A 58 25.27 -4.42 -10.84
C PHE A 58 25.88 -3.34 -9.93
N LEU A 59 25.12 -2.27 -9.63
CA LEU A 59 25.60 -1.20 -8.75
C LEU A 59 25.83 -1.72 -7.33
N GLU A 60 24.90 -2.47 -6.76
CA GLU A 60 25.05 -3.07 -5.43
C GLU A 60 26.32 -3.89 -5.30
N GLN A 61 26.68 -4.67 -6.32
CA GLN A 61 27.84 -5.56 -6.30
C GLN A 61 29.15 -4.85 -6.64
N GLN A 62 29.14 -3.82 -7.49
CA GLN A 62 30.35 -3.20 -8.01
C GLN A 62 30.68 -1.85 -7.37
N ALA A 63 29.67 -1.09 -6.92
CA ALA A 63 29.87 0.26 -6.42
C ALA A 63 30.83 0.34 -5.20
N PRO A 64 30.80 -0.58 -4.23
CA PRO A 64 31.78 -0.56 -3.14
C PRO A 64 33.26 -0.60 -3.61
N GLY A 65 33.55 -1.36 -4.67
CA GLY A 65 34.88 -1.47 -5.23
C GLY A 65 35.37 -0.25 -6.02
N TRP A 66 34.54 0.76 -6.24
CA TRP A 66 34.95 2.00 -6.95
C TRP A 66 35.47 3.08 -6.00
N PHE A 67 35.37 2.88 -4.70
CA PHE A 67 35.76 3.83 -3.67
C PHE A 67 36.80 3.20 -2.72
N GLU A 68 37.52 4.04 -1.98
CA GLU A 68 38.46 3.61 -0.96
C GLU A 68 38.18 4.32 0.38
N GLY A 69 38.60 3.70 1.49
CA GLY A 69 38.47 4.26 2.84
C GLY A 69 37.00 4.41 3.25
N ASP A 70 36.69 5.44 4.05
CA ASP A 70 35.36 5.70 4.63
C ASP A 70 34.24 5.77 3.57
N ALA A 71 34.58 6.18 2.34
CA ALA A 71 33.63 6.23 1.24
C ALA A 71 33.20 4.82 0.77
N ALA A 72 34.13 3.86 0.77
CA ALA A 72 33.83 2.47 0.44
C ALA A 72 32.87 1.85 1.51
N GLU A 73 33.20 2.05 2.79
CA GLU A 73 32.33 1.59 3.90
C GLU A 73 30.92 2.20 3.83
N PHE A 74 30.83 3.49 3.50
CA PHE A 74 29.53 4.16 3.32
C PHE A 74 28.74 3.56 2.15
N VAL A 75 29.39 3.29 1.02
CA VAL A 75 28.75 2.73 -0.18
C VAL A 75 28.35 1.26 0.05
N GLU A 76 29.16 0.48 0.78
CA GLU A 76 28.86 -0.90 1.17
C GLU A 76 27.64 -0.98 2.10
N ALA A 77 27.47 0.03 2.96
CA ALA A 77 26.28 0.12 3.83
C ALA A 77 24.97 0.46 3.09
N ILE A 78 25.05 0.83 1.78
CA ILE A 78 23.86 1.14 0.98
C ILE A 78 23.24 -0.16 0.45
N GLU A 79 22.16 -0.57 1.05
CA GLU A 79 21.38 -1.74 0.66
C GLU A 79 20.69 -1.56 -0.72
N TYR A 80 20.47 -2.67 -1.43
CA TYR A 80 19.87 -2.70 -2.78
C TYR A 80 18.54 -1.94 -2.96
N PRO A 81 17.65 -1.78 -1.96
CA PRO A 81 16.42 -1.02 -2.12
C PRO A 81 16.67 0.45 -2.44
N VAL A 82 17.74 1.03 -1.92
CA VAL A 82 18.12 2.44 -2.17
C VAL A 82 18.48 2.63 -3.64
N TYR A 83 19.36 1.77 -4.18
CA TYR A 83 19.72 1.78 -5.60
C TYR A 83 18.50 1.55 -6.49
N ALA A 84 17.65 0.56 -6.16
CA ALA A 84 16.47 0.22 -6.94
C ALA A 84 15.49 1.40 -7.04
N ILE A 85 15.17 2.05 -5.91
CA ILE A 85 14.26 3.18 -5.88
C ILE A 85 14.88 4.39 -6.58
N ALA A 86 16.16 4.68 -6.37
CA ALA A 86 16.85 5.79 -7.02
C ALA A 86 16.85 5.64 -8.55
N LEU A 87 17.25 4.46 -9.06
CA LEU A 87 17.20 4.16 -10.50
C LEU A 87 15.76 4.18 -11.04
N GLY A 88 14.80 3.69 -10.27
CA GLY A 88 13.39 3.77 -10.60
C GLY A 88 12.88 5.21 -10.72
N LEU A 89 13.25 6.11 -9.80
CA LEU A 89 12.93 7.54 -9.85
C LEU A 89 13.55 8.22 -11.06
N LEU A 90 14.83 7.96 -11.35
CA LEU A 90 15.54 8.49 -12.53
C LEU A 90 14.88 7.97 -13.82
N GLY A 91 14.61 6.68 -13.91
CA GLY A 91 13.89 6.09 -15.03
C GLY A 91 12.49 6.68 -15.19
N GLY A 92 11.76 6.88 -14.06
CA GLY A 92 10.45 7.52 -14.03
C GLY A 92 10.47 8.96 -14.55
N LEU A 93 11.53 9.70 -14.25
CA LEU A 93 11.75 11.03 -14.80
C LEU A 93 11.96 10.97 -16.32
N VAL A 94 12.86 10.09 -16.79
CA VAL A 94 13.17 9.93 -18.23
C VAL A 94 11.92 9.55 -19.02
N ILE A 95 11.16 8.54 -18.61
CA ILE A 95 9.93 8.11 -19.30
C ILE A 95 8.82 9.18 -19.26
N THR A 96 8.85 10.06 -18.26
CA THR A 96 7.92 11.20 -18.18
C THR A 96 8.33 12.30 -19.17
N LEU A 97 9.61 12.64 -19.25
CA LEU A 97 10.15 13.63 -20.17
C LEU A 97 10.01 13.20 -21.64
N THR A 98 10.13 11.89 -21.93
CA THR A 98 9.94 11.33 -23.26
C THR A 98 8.45 11.15 -23.65
N GLY A 99 7.53 11.36 -22.72
CA GLY A 99 6.08 11.24 -22.99
C GLY A 99 5.55 9.82 -23.21
N ILE A 100 6.38 8.79 -22.97
CA ILE A 100 5.99 7.37 -23.19
C ILE A 100 5.35 6.74 -21.94
N ARG A 101 5.30 7.45 -20.82
CA ARG A 101 4.90 6.95 -19.49
C ARG A 101 3.58 6.15 -19.51
N ASP A 102 2.52 6.72 -20.09
CA ASP A 102 1.21 6.10 -20.06
C ASP A 102 1.14 4.86 -20.97
N ARG A 103 2.04 4.76 -21.95
CA ARG A 103 2.15 3.59 -22.85
C ARG A 103 2.80 2.40 -22.14
N VAL A 104 3.83 2.65 -21.32
CA VAL A 104 4.61 1.61 -20.61
C VAL A 104 4.07 1.28 -19.23
N ALA A 105 3.15 2.08 -18.66
CA ALA A 105 2.63 1.93 -17.31
C ALA A 105 2.00 0.56 -17.01
N GLY A 106 1.50 -0.14 -18.03
CA GLY A 106 0.95 -1.49 -17.88
C GLY A 106 1.98 -2.56 -17.45
N ALA A 107 3.28 -2.25 -17.58
CA ALA A 107 4.37 -3.13 -17.14
C ALA A 107 4.73 -2.96 -15.66
N PHE A 108 4.33 -1.86 -15.03
CA PHE A 108 4.65 -1.58 -13.62
C PHE A 108 3.72 -2.39 -12.72
N ARG A 109 4.19 -3.57 -12.32
CA ARG A 109 3.40 -4.52 -11.53
C ARG A 109 3.96 -4.64 -10.11
N THR A 110 4.13 -3.50 -9.45
CA THR A 110 4.67 -3.39 -8.08
C THR A 110 4.02 -4.37 -7.12
N GLU A 111 2.68 -4.44 -7.11
CA GLU A 111 1.92 -5.35 -6.26
C GLU A 111 2.20 -6.84 -6.54
N PHE A 112 2.36 -7.23 -7.80
CA PHE A 112 2.70 -8.60 -8.17
C PHE A 112 4.10 -8.96 -7.68
N PHE A 113 5.09 -8.13 -8.01
CA PHE A 113 6.47 -8.39 -7.64
C PHE A 113 6.68 -8.44 -6.13
N ILE A 114 6.12 -7.47 -5.38
CA ILE A 114 6.25 -7.44 -3.92
C ILE A 114 5.57 -8.65 -3.26
N LYS A 115 4.36 -9.02 -3.68
CA LYS A 115 3.65 -10.17 -3.12
C LYS A 115 4.39 -11.47 -3.38
N THR A 116 4.96 -11.64 -4.58
CA THR A 116 5.80 -12.80 -4.92
C THR A 116 7.07 -12.80 -4.07
N GLY A 117 7.78 -11.68 -3.96
CA GLY A 117 8.96 -11.55 -3.10
C GLY A 117 8.66 -11.87 -1.63
N LEU A 118 7.51 -11.42 -1.11
CA LEU A 118 7.10 -11.73 0.27
C LEU A 118 6.72 -13.21 0.46
N VAL A 119 6.10 -13.86 -0.52
CA VAL A 119 5.85 -15.31 -0.46
C VAL A 119 7.16 -16.08 -0.43
N LEU A 120 8.13 -15.70 -1.26
CA LEU A 120 9.48 -16.31 -1.25
C LEU A 120 10.21 -16.02 0.06
N LEU A 121 10.06 -14.82 0.64
CA LEU A 121 10.58 -14.50 1.98
C LEU A 121 10.05 -15.50 3.03
N GLY A 122 8.77 -15.87 2.95
CA GLY A 122 8.18 -16.88 3.84
C GLY A 122 8.96 -18.19 3.86
N ALA A 123 9.48 -18.65 2.72
CA ALA A 123 10.23 -19.90 2.63
C ALA A 123 11.57 -19.88 3.40
N SER A 124 12.15 -18.70 3.62
CA SER A 124 13.40 -18.54 4.41
C SER A 124 13.15 -18.35 5.91
N ILE A 125 11.91 -18.06 6.31
CA ILE A 125 11.57 -17.82 7.72
C ILE A 125 11.11 -19.11 8.35
N ASN A 126 11.75 -19.49 9.45
CA ASN A 126 11.29 -20.64 10.23
C ASN A 126 9.86 -20.39 10.76
N LEU A 127 9.00 -21.40 10.65
CA LEU A 127 7.62 -21.31 11.11
C LEU A 127 7.51 -20.89 12.59
N SER A 128 8.46 -21.29 13.44
CA SER A 128 8.50 -20.88 14.84
C SER A 128 8.60 -19.38 15.01
N VAL A 129 9.33 -18.67 14.15
CA VAL A 129 9.44 -17.20 14.14
C VAL A 129 8.08 -16.57 13.82
N ILE A 130 7.38 -17.10 12.81
CA ILE A 130 6.04 -16.60 12.46
C ILE A 130 5.07 -16.81 13.61
N VAL A 131 5.05 -18.00 14.21
CA VAL A 131 4.14 -18.34 15.31
C VAL A 131 4.44 -17.50 16.55
N SER A 132 5.72 -17.30 16.90
CA SER A 132 6.10 -16.49 18.06
C SER A 132 5.82 -15.00 17.84
N ALA A 133 6.04 -14.48 16.63
CA ALA A 133 5.77 -13.08 16.27
C ALA A 133 4.28 -12.79 16.05
N ALA A 134 3.44 -13.79 15.72
CA ALA A 134 2.04 -13.58 15.37
C ALA A 134 1.23 -12.94 16.50
N GLY A 135 1.41 -13.37 17.74
CA GLY A 135 0.73 -12.81 18.89
C GLY A 135 1.02 -11.30 19.07
N PRO A 136 2.30 -10.91 19.26
CA PRO A 136 2.70 -9.50 19.31
C PRO A 136 2.28 -8.70 18.08
N ALA A 137 2.40 -9.25 16.86
CA ALA A 137 2.03 -8.58 15.62
C ALA A 137 0.52 -8.31 15.52
N ILE A 138 -0.32 -9.27 15.89
CA ILE A 138 -1.78 -9.11 15.92
C ILE A 138 -2.18 -8.06 16.98
N LEU A 139 -1.59 -8.13 18.17
CA LEU A 139 -1.86 -7.17 19.24
C LEU A 139 -1.45 -5.75 18.81
N GLN A 140 -0.26 -5.60 18.23
CA GLN A 140 0.17 -4.32 17.66
C GLN A 140 -0.78 -3.84 16.58
N ALA A 141 -1.17 -4.71 15.63
CA ALA A 141 -2.10 -4.35 14.56
C ALA A 141 -3.45 -3.88 15.11
N LEU A 142 -4.01 -4.56 16.10
CA LEU A 142 -5.27 -4.15 16.75
C LEU A 142 -5.16 -2.78 17.41
N ILE A 143 -4.09 -2.54 18.17
CA ILE A 143 -3.86 -1.25 18.84
C ILE A 143 -3.70 -0.14 17.80
N LEU A 144 -2.82 -0.33 16.81
CA LEU A 144 -2.50 0.71 15.82
C LEU A 144 -3.70 0.98 14.92
N VAL A 145 -4.30 -0.06 14.33
CA VAL A 145 -5.45 0.13 13.42
C VAL A 145 -6.57 0.86 14.12
N THR A 146 -6.92 0.45 15.36
CA THR A 146 -7.99 1.10 16.10
C THR A 146 -7.64 2.54 16.47
N SER A 147 -6.48 2.76 17.10
CA SER A 147 -6.10 4.09 17.60
C SER A 147 -5.86 5.08 16.46
N VAL A 148 -5.14 4.67 15.42
CA VAL A 148 -4.82 5.54 14.27
C VAL A 148 -6.06 5.83 13.45
N PHE A 149 -6.96 4.85 13.25
CA PHE A 149 -8.22 5.06 12.56
C PHE A 149 -9.06 6.13 13.26
N PHE A 150 -9.31 6.00 14.55
CA PHE A 150 -10.14 6.95 15.29
C PHE A 150 -9.46 8.30 15.46
N ALA A 151 -8.14 8.36 15.68
CA ALA A 151 -7.38 9.60 15.72
C ALA A 151 -7.47 10.36 14.38
N THR A 152 -7.28 9.65 13.26
CA THR A 152 -7.40 10.23 11.91
C THR A 152 -8.83 10.68 11.62
N TRP A 153 -9.82 9.87 11.99
CA TRP A 153 -11.24 10.20 11.86
C TRP A 153 -11.60 11.48 12.63
N TRP A 154 -11.17 11.57 13.88
CA TRP A 154 -11.38 12.75 14.71
C TRP A 154 -10.68 13.98 14.15
N LEU A 155 -9.39 13.86 13.79
CA LEU A 155 -8.60 14.95 13.21
C LEU A 155 -9.23 15.45 11.89
N ALA A 156 -9.62 14.57 11.00
CA ALA A 156 -10.30 14.91 9.76
C ALA A 156 -11.62 15.64 10.00
N GLY A 157 -12.36 15.29 11.05
CA GLY A 157 -13.54 16.01 11.50
C GLY A 157 -13.24 17.43 11.97
N ARG A 158 -12.15 17.64 12.71
CA ARG A 158 -11.70 18.97 13.15
C ARG A 158 -11.31 19.90 11.99
N PHE A 159 -10.81 19.31 10.90
CA PHE A 159 -10.50 20.06 9.67
C PHE A 159 -11.71 20.22 8.72
N GLY A 160 -12.91 19.76 9.13
CA GLY A 160 -14.15 19.91 8.37
C GLY A 160 -14.21 19.08 7.09
N LEU A 161 -13.50 17.93 7.05
CA LEU A 161 -13.56 17.04 5.90
C LEU A 161 -14.87 16.25 5.88
N ALA A 162 -15.41 15.98 4.68
CA ALA A 162 -16.61 15.20 4.51
C ALA A 162 -16.42 13.73 4.98
N ASP A 163 -17.43 13.11 5.57
CA ASP A 163 -17.34 11.79 6.21
C ASP A 163 -16.79 10.69 5.30
N ARG A 164 -17.13 10.71 4.01
CA ARG A 164 -16.57 9.74 3.05
C ARG A 164 -15.06 9.89 2.89
N LEU A 165 -14.55 11.13 2.80
CA LEU A 165 -13.11 11.38 2.73
C LEU A 165 -12.42 11.04 4.06
N ARG A 166 -13.06 11.33 5.20
CA ARG A 166 -12.59 10.92 6.54
C ARG A 166 -12.39 9.41 6.61
N ALA A 167 -13.37 8.63 6.11
CA ALA A 167 -13.27 7.17 6.08
C ALA A 167 -12.09 6.67 5.23
N LEU A 168 -11.87 7.29 4.06
CA LEU A 168 -10.76 6.92 3.18
C LEU A 168 -9.41 7.21 3.83
N LEU A 169 -9.22 8.42 4.35
CA LEU A 169 -7.96 8.84 4.99
C LEU A 169 -7.67 7.99 6.23
N ALA A 170 -8.68 7.78 7.10
CA ALA A 170 -8.52 6.98 8.30
C ALA A 170 -8.15 5.51 7.99
N SER A 171 -8.80 4.91 6.99
CA SER A 171 -8.47 3.55 6.55
C SER A 171 -7.09 3.47 5.89
N ALA A 172 -6.71 4.48 5.11
CA ALA A 172 -5.42 4.52 4.44
C ALA A 172 -4.27 4.54 5.44
N VAL A 173 -4.26 5.53 6.36
CA VAL A 173 -3.17 5.69 7.34
C VAL A 173 -3.11 4.54 8.35
N ALA A 174 -4.28 3.98 8.72
CA ALA A 174 -4.30 2.96 9.75
C ALA A 174 -3.92 1.55 9.29
N ILE A 175 -4.02 1.23 7.98
CA ILE A 175 -3.91 -0.17 7.52
C ILE A 175 -2.84 -0.33 6.43
N CYS A 176 -3.23 -0.17 5.16
CA CYS A 176 -2.36 -0.47 4.02
C CYS A 176 -2.49 0.54 2.86
N GLY A 177 -2.70 1.79 3.19
CA GLY A 177 -2.68 2.89 2.23
C GLY A 177 -3.76 2.75 1.15
N VAL A 178 -3.34 2.66 -0.09
CA VAL A 178 -4.23 2.67 -1.26
C VAL A 178 -5.22 1.50 -1.25
N SER A 179 -4.80 0.29 -0.88
CA SER A 179 -5.68 -0.88 -0.85
C SER A 179 -6.81 -0.72 0.18
N ALA A 180 -6.49 -0.17 1.37
CA ALA A 180 -7.50 0.14 2.39
C ALA A 180 -8.41 1.29 1.94
N ALA A 181 -7.87 2.31 1.29
CA ALA A 181 -8.69 3.39 0.70
C ALA A 181 -9.67 2.87 -0.35
N ILE A 182 -9.27 1.95 -1.24
CA ILE A 182 -10.15 1.29 -2.22
C ILE A 182 -11.25 0.51 -1.52
N ALA A 183 -10.90 -0.28 -0.49
CA ALA A 183 -11.88 -1.05 0.27
C ALA A 183 -12.88 -0.13 0.99
N ALA A 184 -12.40 0.95 1.61
CA ALA A 184 -13.22 1.97 2.25
C ALA A 184 -14.09 2.71 1.22
N ALA A 185 -13.55 3.10 0.06
CA ALA A 185 -14.31 3.78 -0.99
C ALA A 185 -15.51 2.96 -1.46
N GLY A 186 -15.32 1.64 -1.64
CA GLY A 186 -16.43 0.72 -1.94
C GLY A 186 -17.44 0.62 -0.79
N ALA A 187 -16.96 0.62 0.47
CA ALA A 187 -17.81 0.53 1.66
C ALA A 187 -18.71 1.77 1.86
N VAL A 188 -18.16 2.98 1.61
CA VAL A 188 -18.84 4.26 1.85
C VAL A 188 -19.34 4.93 0.58
N ARG A 189 -19.28 4.27 -0.56
CA ARG A 189 -19.65 4.81 -1.88
C ARG A 189 -18.98 6.16 -2.17
N ALA A 190 -17.69 6.25 -1.90
CA ALA A 190 -16.92 7.47 -2.13
C ALA A 190 -16.76 7.78 -3.63
N ARG A 191 -16.55 9.07 -3.98
CA ARG A 191 -16.30 9.49 -5.34
C ARG A 191 -14.89 9.08 -5.79
N ARG A 192 -14.70 8.88 -7.10
CA ARG A 192 -13.40 8.50 -7.68
C ARG A 192 -12.31 9.53 -7.39
N GLU A 193 -12.66 10.82 -7.40
CA GLU A 193 -11.74 11.91 -7.11
C GLU A 193 -11.22 11.84 -5.67
N GLN A 194 -12.07 11.49 -4.70
CA GLN A 194 -11.68 11.33 -3.29
C GLN A 194 -10.71 10.15 -3.11
N LEU A 195 -10.94 9.06 -3.84
CA LEU A 195 -10.04 7.90 -3.82
C LEU A 195 -8.69 8.23 -4.48
N ALA A 196 -8.70 8.85 -5.67
CA ALA A 196 -7.47 9.24 -6.37
C ALA A 196 -6.64 10.21 -5.53
N TYR A 197 -7.30 11.16 -4.88
CA TYR A 197 -6.69 12.10 -3.97
C TYR A 197 -6.05 11.40 -2.76
N THR A 198 -6.79 10.50 -2.10
CA THR A 198 -6.26 9.72 -0.96
C THR A 198 -5.05 8.88 -1.38
N ALA A 199 -5.11 8.24 -2.55
CA ALA A 199 -4.01 7.45 -3.09
C ALA A 199 -2.75 8.31 -3.33
N SER A 200 -2.92 9.55 -3.81
CA SER A 200 -1.80 10.50 -3.99
C SER A 200 -1.15 10.87 -2.66
N LEU A 201 -1.93 11.08 -1.59
CA LEU A 201 -1.39 11.34 -0.25
C LEU A 201 -0.61 10.13 0.29
N VAL A 202 -1.14 8.92 0.13
CA VAL A 202 -0.42 7.70 0.55
C VAL A 202 0.97 7.64 -0.08
N ILE A 203 1.07 7.86 -1.40
CA ILE A 203 2.34 7.81 -2.12
C ILE A 203 3.28 8.93 -1.63
N LEU A 204 2.73 10.13 -1.40
CA LEU A 204 3.48 11.29 -0.90
C LEU A 204 4.17 11.01 0.44
N PHE A 205 3.48 10.36 1.37
CA PHE A 205 4.02 10.08 2.70
C PHE A 205 4.80 8.76 2.75
N ALA A 206 4.43 7.76 1.94
CA ALA A 206 5.12 6.48 1.93
C ALA A 206 6.57 6.58 1.42
N LEU A 207 6.80 7.33 0.34
CA LEU A 207 8.13 7.40 -0.26
C LEU A 207 9.20 8.01 0.67
N PRO A 208 8.99 9.17 1.32
CA PRO A 208 9.93 9.65 2.32
C PRO A 208 10.11 8.69 3.50
N SER A 209 9.05 7.99 3.92
CA SER A 209 9.09 7.07 5.06
C SER A 209 10.01 5.88 4.81
N ILE A 210 10.20 5.47 3.55
CA ILE A 210 11.12 4.37 3.19
C ILE A 210 12.55 4.66 3.68
N PHE A 211 12.98 5.91 3.62
CA PHE A 211 14.33 6.32 4.02
C PHE A 211 14.36 6.88 5.43
N LEU A 212 13.32 7.64 5.83
CA LEU A 212 13.25 8.31 7.12
C LEU A 212 13.19 7.33 8.30
N LEU A 213 12.37 6.25 8.20
CA LEU A 213 12.23 5.33 9.33
C LEU A 213 13.48 4.48 9.57
N PRO A 214 14.15 3.90 8.56
CA PRO A 214 15.46 3.25 8.75
C PRO A 214 16.50 4.17 9.36
N TRP A 215 16.60 5.41 8.86
CA TRP A 215 17.52 6.41 9.41
C TRP A 215 17.22 6.72 10.88
N LEU A 216 15.95 6.95 11.22
CA LEU A 216 15.53 7.17 12.63
C LEU A 216 15.78 5.94 13.51
N ALA A 217 15.57 4.72 12.97
CA ALA A 217 15.86 3.49 13.69
C ALA A 217 17.35 3.39 14.06
N GLY A 218 18.24 3.76 13.14
CA GLY A 218 19.67 3.87 13.39
C GLY A 218 20.00 4.94 14.42
N VAL A 219 19.43 6.16 14.30
CA VAL A 219 19.64 7.26 15.28
C VAL A 219 19.20 6.89 16.69
N PHE A 220 18.09 6.14 16.82
CA PHE A 220 17.57 5.69 18.12
C PHE A 220 18.26 4.41 18.62
N GLY A 221 19.16 3.80 17.84
CA GLY A 221 19.82 2.54 18.19
C GLY A 221 18.82 1.39 18.43
N LEU A 222 17.76 1.33 17.62
CA LEU A 222 16.72 0.32 17.80
C LEU A 222 17.24 -1.07 17.38
N PRO A 223 16.94 -2.14 18.17
CA PRO A 223 17.16 -3.50 17.71
C PRO A 223 16.33 -3.81 16.44
N ASP A 224 16.85 -4.65 15.54
CA ASP A 224 16.22 -4.95 14.24
C ASP A 224 14.76 -5.39 14.34
N GLN A 225 14.42 -6.19 15.35
CA GLN A 225 13.04 -6.65 15.57
C GLN A 225 12.11 -5.50 15.97
N VAL A 226 12.59 -4.53 16.73
CA VAL A 226 11.81 -3.33 17.10
C VAL A 226 11.69 -2.38 15.90
N ALA A 227 12.79 -2.16 15.19
CA ALA A 227 12.80 -1.36 13.96
C ALA A 227 11.86 -1.96 12.91
N GLY A 228 11.92 -3.27 12.68
CA GLY A 228 11.00 -3.99 11.78
C GLY A 228 9.54 -3.87 12.20
N ALA A 229 9.24 -4.08 13.49
CA ALA A 229 7.88 -3.94 14.00
C ALA A 229 7.35 -2.50 13.89
N TRP A 230 8.19 -1.51 14.16
CA TRP A 230 7.87 -0.09 13.99
C TRP A 230 7.59 0.26 12.53
N ILE A 231 8.48 -0.12 11.61
CA ILE A 231 8.33 0.06 10.17
C ILE A 231 7.05 -0.60 9.67
N GLY A 232 6.83 -1.87 10.03
CA GLY A 232 5.65 -2.65 9.64
C GLY A 232 4.34 -2.04 10.13
N GLY A 233 4.33 -1.48 11.34
CA GLY A 233 3.17 -0.84 11.94
C GLY A 233 2.90 0.60 11.47
N ASN A 234 3.93 1.29 10.98
CA ASN A 234 3.83 2.72 10.65
C ASN A 234 3.63 2.99 9.17
N ILE A 235 4.46 2.42 8.29
CA ILE A 235 4.40 2.73 6.86
C ILE A 235 3.14 2.16 6.23
N ASP A 236 2.41 2.98 5.47
CA ASP A 236 1.08 2.65 4.98
C ASP A 236 1.08 1.52 3.94
N THR A 237 2.05 1.44 3.02
CA THR A 237 2.02 0.46 1.94
C THR A 237 2.93 -0.74 2.21
N THR A 238 2.47 -1.95 1.84
CA THR A 238 3.26 -3.19 1.99
C THR A 238 4.60 -3.12 1.24
N ALA A 239 4.61 -2.49 0.06
CA ALA A 239 5.81 -2.35 -0.75
C ALA A 239 6.85 -1.42 -0.07
N ALA A 240 6.40 -0.29 0.48
CA ALA A 240 7.29 0.63 1.19
C ALA A 240 7.78 0.05 2.54
N VAL A 241 6.93 -0.75 3.23
CA VAL A 241 7.34 -1.51 4.42
C VAL A 241 8.49 -2.47 4.10
N ALA A 242 8.34 -3.24 3.02
CA ALA A 242 9.39 -4.18 2.61
C ALA A 242 10.68 -3.46 2.21
N ALA A 243 10.59 -2.32 1.50
CA ALA A 243 11.75 -1.52 1.14
C ALA A 243 12.46 -0.97 2.39
N ALA A 244 11.72 -0.34 3.31
CA ALA A 244 12.28 0.20 4.54
C ALA A 244 12.84 -0.90 5.46
N GLY A 245 12.15 -2.04 5.58
CA GLY A 245 12.63 -3.18 6.34
C GLY A 245 13.95 -3.74 5.79
N ALA A 246 14.04 -3.87 4.45
CA ALA A 246 15.24 -4.35 3.78
C ALA A 246 16.43 -3.39 3.89
N ILE A 247 16.20 -2.07 4.01
CA ILE A 247 17.27 -1.08 4.28
C ILE A 247 17.85 -1.27 5.69
N VAL A 248 17.05 -1.70 6.66
CA VAL A 248 17.55 -1.98 8.03
C VAL A 248 18.27 -3.33 8.08
N GLY A 249 17.75 -4.32 7.36
CA GLY A 249 18.33 -5.67 7.30
C GLY A 249 17.26 -6.77 7.21
N ASP A 250 17.72 -7.99 6.95
CA ASP A 250 16.83 -9.15 6.73
C ASP A 250 15.91 -9.41 7.94
N ARG A 251 16.42 -9.30 9.16
CA ARG A 251 15.64 -9.52 10.38
C ARG A 251 14.52 -8.48 10.54
N ALA A 252 14.81 -7.23 10.26
CA ALA A 252 13.82 -6.15 10.27
C ALA A 252 12.77 -6.36 9.18
N LEU A 253 13.18 -6.78 7.97
CA LEU A 253 12.28 -7.13 6.87
C LEU A 253 11.30 -8.24 7.25
N GLU A 254 11.77 -9.32 7.87
CA GLU A 254 10.95 -10.44 8.33
C GLU A 254 9.84 -9.97 9.29
N ILE A 255 10.22 -9.28 10.35
CA ILE A 255 9.29 -8.78 11.36
C ILE A 255 8.33 -7.73 10.77
N ALA A 256 8.84 -6.82 9.95
CA ALA A 256 8.02 -5.82 9.28
C ALA A 256 6.96 -6.47 8.37
N ALA A 257 7.32 -7.52 7.63
CA ALA A 257 6.41 -8.28 6.78
C ALA A 257 5.31 -8.98 7.61
N ILE A 258 5.66 -9.59 8.74
CA ILE A 258 4.71 -10.27 9.64
C ILE A 258 3.72 -9.26 10.25
N VAL A 259 4.22 -8.14 10.78
CA VAL A 259 3.38 -7.07 11.35
C VAL A 259 2.45 -6.49 10.30
N LYS A 260 2.97 -6.19 9.10
CA LYS A 260 2.16 -5.66 8.01
C LYS A 260 1.11 -6.64 7.51
N ALA A 261 1.44 -7.94 7.47
CA ALA A 261 0.46 -8.98 7.14
C ALA A 261 -0.69 -9.02 8.16
N ALA A 262 -0.38 -8.91 9.46
CA ALA A 262 -1.39 -8.85 10.52
C ALA A 262 -2.32 -7.61 10.36
N GLN A 263 -1.76 -6.43 10.06
CA GLN A 263 -2.57 -5.24 9.77
C GLN A 263 -3.48 -5.43 8.54
N ASN A 264 -2.96 -6.02 7.47
CA ASN A 264 -3.69 -6.23 6.23
C ASN A 264 -4.91 -7.15 6.41
N VAL A 265 -4.84 -8.13 7.32
CA VAL A 265 -5.98 -8.99 7.67
C VAL A 265 -7.14 -8.17 8.23
N LEU A 266 -6.86 -7.13 9.01
CA LEU A 266 -7.89 -6.26 9.60
C LEU A 266 -8.61 -5.37 8.58
N MET A 267 -8.07 -5.21 7.37
CA MET A 267 -8.72 -4.41 6.30
C MET A 267 -10.16 -4.85 6.02
N GLY A 268 -10.38 -6.16 5.98
CA GLY A 268 -11.73 -6.72 5.78
C GLY A 268 -12.69 -6.33 6.90
N VAL A 269 -12.24 -6.41 8.15
CA VAL A 269 -13.02 -6.06 9.34
C VAL A 269 -13.41 -4.59 9.32
N VAL A 270 -12.44 -3.70 9.08
CA VAL A 270 -12.68 -2.24 9.01
C VAL A 270 -13.63 -1.89 7.88
N ALA A 271 -13.49 -2.51 6.70
CA ALA A 271 -14.37 -2.25 5.57
C ALA A 271 -15.81 -2.72 5.82
N VAL A 272 -15.99 -3.84 6.53
CA VAL A 272 -17.31 -4.33 6.95
C VAL A 272 -17.92 -3.39 7.99
N ALA A 273 -17.13 -2.96 8.99
CA ALA A 273 -17.58 -2.00 10.00
C ALA A 273 -18.00 -0.66 9.38
N LEU A 274 -17.23 -0.14 8.42
CA LEU A 274 -17.57 1.06 7.66
C LEU A 274 -18.87 0.89 6.86
N THR A 275 -19.04 -0.25 6.19
CA THR A 275 -20.28 -0.55 5.44
C THR A 275 -21.48 -0.50 6.39
N ALA A 276 -21.39 -1.14 7.56
CA ALA A 276 -22.46 -1.15 8.55
C ALA A 276 -22.72 0.26 9.10
N TYR A 277 -21.68 1.00 9.46
CA TYR A 277 -21.83 2.36 9.99
C TYR A 277 -22.49 3.30 8.98
N PHE A 278 -22.04 3.32 7.72
CA PHE A 278 -22.62 4.20 6.71
C PHE A 278 -24.04 3.81 6.33
N ALA A 279 -24.36 2.52 6.22
CA ALA A 279 -25.70 2.06 5.94
C ALA A 279 -26.69 2.42 7.05
N LEU A 280 -26.31 2.27 8.33
CA LEU A 280 -27.19 2.45 9.46
C LEU A 280 -27.34 3.92 9.90
N TYR A 281 -26.22 4.68 9.88
CA TYR A 281 -26.18 6.01 10.50
C TYR A 281 -26.08 7.16 9.50
N VAL A 282 -25.39 6.96 8.36
CA VAL A 282 -25.16 8.04 7.38
C VAL A 282 -26.21 8.02 6.28
N GLU A 283 -26.40 6.88 5.61
CA GLU A 283 -27.31 6.74 4.48
C GLU A 283 -28.71 6.31 4.93
N ARG A 284 -28.85 5.74 6.13
CA ARG A 284 -30.08 5.17 6.68
C ARG A 284 -30.78 4.15 5.75
N ASP A 285 -29.99 3.56 4.85
CA ASP A 285 -30.43 2.56 3.88
C ASP A 285 -30.33 1.16 4.49
N ARG A 286 -31.47 0.53 4.78
CA ARG A 286 -31.56 -0.82 5.35
C ARG A 286 -31.72 -1.92 4.30
N SER A 287 -31.43 -1.65 3.03
CA SER A 287 -31.56 -2.65 1.96
C SER A 287 -30.63 -3.85 2.18
N ALA A 288 -31.07 -5.03 1.74
CA ALA A 288 -30.30 -6.28 1.88
C ALA A 288 -28.94 -6.24 1.16
N ALA A 289 -28.82 -5.40 0.12
CA ALA A 289 -27.61 -5.23 -0.65
C ALA A 289 -26.40 -4.65 0.15
N ASN A 290 -26.67 -3.99 1.28
CA ASN A 290 -25.66 -3.35 2.13
C ASN A 290 -25.33 -4.15 3.40
N ARG A 291 -25.80 -5.40 3.52
CA ARG A 291 -25.51 -6.23 4.70
C ARG A 291 -24.07 -6.75 4.68
N PRO A 292 -23.33 -6.60 5.79
CA PRO A 292 -22.02 -7.22 5.93
C PRO A 292 -22.09 -8.74 5.77
N SER A 293 -21.17 -9.35 5.00
CA SER A 293 -21.15 -10.79 4.81
C SER A 293 -19.74 -11.37 5.02
N LEU A 294 -19.67 -12.62 5.46
CA LEU A 294 -18.38 -13.34 5.58
C LEU A 294 -17.69 -13.49 4.22
N ALA A 295 -18.46 -13.60 3.13
CA ALA A 295 -17.92 -13.64 1.79
C ALA A 295 -17.16 -12.34 1.43
N ALA A 296 -17.68 -11.18 1.87
CA ALA A 296 -16.99 -9.90 1.68
C ALA A 296 -15.67 -9.83 2.47
N LEU A 297 -15.60 -10.40 3.67
CA LEU A 297 -14.36 -10.54 4.44
C LEU A 297 -13.34 -11.39 3.68
N TRP A 298 -13.75 -12.56 3.18
CA TRP A 298 -12.87 -13.46 2.43
C TRP A 298 -12.37 -12.85 1.12
N GLN A 299 -13.21 -12.10 0.40
CA GLN A 299 -12.80 -11.40 -0.83
C GLN A 299 -11.72 -10.36 -0.57
N ARG A 300 -11.77 -9.68 0.58
CA ARG A 300 -10.82 -8.63 0.99
C ARG A 300 -9.60 -9.17 1.73
N PHE A 301 -9.61 -10.43 2.12
CA PHE A 301 -8.46 -11.06 2.78
C PHE A 301 -7.25 -11.10 1.84
N PRO A 302 -6.06 -10.67 2.29
CA PRO A 302 -4.85 -10.63 1.46
C PRO A 302 -4.29 -12.04 1.23
N LYS A 303 -4.61 -12.63 0.07
CA LYS A 303 -4.27 -14.03 -0.26
C LYS A 303 -2.77 -14.34 -0.20
N PHE A 304 -1.89 -13.36 -0.43
CA PHE A 304 -0.45 -13.56 -0.34
C PHE A 304 0.01 -13.98 1.06
N VAL A 305 -0.74 -13.61 2.14
CA VAL A 305 -0.45 -14.04 3.52
C VAL A 305 -0.54 -15.57 3.64
N LEU A 306 -1.53 -16.18 2.98
CA LEU A 306 -1.62 -17.64 2.94
C LEU A 306 -0.39 -18.25 2.23
N GLY A 307 0.01 -17.66 1.09
CA GLY A 307 1.22 -18.06 0.37
C GLY A 307 2.47 -17.94 1.23
N PHE A 308 2.62 -16.82 1.95
CA PHE A 308 3.73 -16.55 2.87
C PHE A 308 3.83 -17.63 3.98
N VAL A 309 2.72 -17.90 4.67
CA VAL A 309 2.69 -18.93 5.74
C VAL A 309 2.92 -20.33 5.16
N THR A 310 2.29 -20.67 4.04
CA THR A 310 2.48 -21.96 3.37
C THR A 310 3.94 -22.17 2.95
N ALA A 311 4.58 -21.12 2.40
CA ALA A 311 5.99 -21.16 2.01
C ALA A 311 6.89 -21.36 3.24
N SER A 312 6.58 -20.73 4.39
CA SER A 312 7.32 -20.95 5.64
C SER A 312 7.20 -22.38 6.16
N VAL A 313 5.98 -22.95 6.12
CA VAL A 313 5.78 -24.38 6.50
C VAL A 313 6.62 -25.29 5.60
N ILE A 314 6.54 -25.09 4.27
CA ILE A 314 7.30 -25.91 3.31
C ILE A 314 8.81 -25.72 3.52
N GLY A 315 9.29 -24.48 3.67
CA GLY A 315 10.71 -24.17 3.88
C GLY A 315 11.24 -24.78 5.17
N THR A 316 10.49 -24.69 6.27
CA THR A 316 10.87 -25.29 7.56
C THR A 316 10.98 -26.82 7.46
N LEU A 317 9.94 -27.50 6.93
CA LEU A 317 9.94 -28.95 6.76
C LEU A 317 11.04 -29.42 5.80
N TYR A 318 11.29 -28.65 4.74
CA TYR A 318 12.34 -28.98 3.79
C TYR A 318 13.74 -28.86 4.39
N LEU A 319 14.01 -27.80 5.17
CA LEU A 319 15.28 -27.62 5.88
C LEU A 319 15.53 -28.73 6.90
N GLU A 320 14.50 -29.17 7.62
CA GLU A 320 14.59 -30.30 8.57
C GLU A 320 14.87 -31.63 7.87
N ALA A 321 14.28 -31.85 6.69
CA ALA A 321 14.43 -33.11 5.95
C ALA A 321 15.72 -33.20 5.13
N ALA A 322 16.16 -32.09 4.51
CA ALA A 322 17.26 -32.05 3.54
C ALA A 322 18.60 -31.55 4.12
N GLY A 323 18.64 -31.02 5.35
CA GLY A 323 19.86 -30.55 6.01
C GLY A 323 20.62 -29.52 5.19
N ASP A 324 21.91 -29.79 4.88
CA ASP A 324 22.75 -28.82 4.15
C ASP A 324 22.32 -28.60 2.70
N ALA A 325 21.80 -29.60 2.01
CA ALA A 325 21.19 -29.42 0.68
C ALA A 325 19.95 -28.53 0.74
N GLY A 326 19.22 -28.57 1.86
CA GLY A 326 18.11 -27.65 2.12
C GLY A 326 18.55 -26.21 2.23
N LYS A 327 19.66 -25.92 2.90
CA LYS A 327 20.23 -24.57 3.03
C LYS A 327 20.64 -23.99 1.67
N GLU A 328 21.26 -24.79 0.81
CA GLU A 328 21.62 -24.36 -0.55
C GLU A 328 20.37 -23.99 -1.37
N THR A 329 19.33 -24.83 -1.32
CA THR A 329 18.06 -24.56 -2.01
C THR A 329 17.40 -23.27 -1.49
N ILE A 330 17.36 -23.05 -0.18
CA ILE A 330 16.82 -21.81 0.41
C ILE A 330 17.68 -20.61 0.01
N GLY A 331 18.99 -20.77 -0.16
CA GLY A 331 19.87 -19.75 -0.74
C GLY A 331 19.40 -19.30 -2.13
N VAL A 332 19.10 -20.24 -3.02
CA VAL A 332 18.55 -19.93 -4.37
C VAL A 332 17.19 -19.23 -4.27
N VAL A 333 16.32 -19.65 -3.35
CA VAL A 333 15.03 -19.01 -3.10
C VAL A 333 15.22 -17.56 -2.62
N ASN A 334 16.20 -17.31 -1.76
CA ASN A 334 16.54 -15.96 -1.29
C ASN A 334 17.06 -15.06 -2.41
N ASP A 335 17.89 -15.58 -3.31
CA ASP A 335 18.34 -14.84 -4.48
C ASP A 335 17.15 -14.46 -5.38
N LEU A 336 16.25 -15.42 -5.62
CA LEU A 336 15.04 -15.15 -6.38
C LEU A 336 14.13 -14.12 -5.68
N ARG A 337 13.98 -14.21 -4.35
CA ARG A 337 13.30 -13.20 -3.53
C ARG A 337 13.87 -11.82 -3.77
N SER A 338 15.20 -11.69 -3.68
CA SER A 338 15.88 -10.42 -3.86
C SER A 338 15.60 -9.82 -5.25
N TRP A 339 15.60 -10.63 -6.32
CA TRP A 339 15.23 -10.18 -7.66
C TRP A 339 13.80 -9.66 -7.73
N PHE A 340 12.82 -10.36 -7.14
CA PHE A 340 11.43 -9.89 -7.10
C PHE A 340 11.27 -8.61 -6.30
N LEU A 341 12.01 -8.45 -5.19
CA LEU A 341 11.99 -7.21 -4.39
C LEU A 341 12.64 -6.06 -5.16
N ILE A 342 13.79 -6.27 -5.84
CA ILE A 342 14.43 -5.26 -6.70
C ILE A 342 13.45 -4.79 -7.80
N LEU A 343 12.79 -5.71 -8.51
CA LEU A 343 11.80 -5.38 -9.52
C LEU A 343 10.64 -4.54 -8.95
N ALA A 344 10.18 -4.88 -7.73
CA ALA A 344 9.14 -4.12 -7.05
C ALA A 344 9.61 -2.71 -6.70
N PHE A 345 10.81 -2.55 -6.16
CA PHE A 345 11.36 -1.26 -5.72
C PHE A 345 11.69 -0.34 -6.90
N VAL A 346 12.20 -0.88 -8.00
CA VAL A 346 12.31 -0.15 -9.29
C VAL A 346 10.93 0.36 -9.73
N CYS A 347 9.91 -0.50 -9.69
CA CYS A 347 8.55 -0.08 -10.04
C CYS A 347 8.00 1.02 -9.11
N ILE A 348 8.29 0.99 -7.80
CA ILE A 348 7.90 2.08 -6.87
C ILE A 348 8.46 3.42 -7.37
N GLY A 349 9.76 3.46 -7.72
CA GLY A 349 10.38 4.66 -8.27
C GLY A 349 9.78 5.10 -9.61
N LEU A 350 9.53 4.15 -10.52
CA LEU A 350 8.91 4.41 -11.82
C LEU A 350 7.47 4.94 -11.71
N GLU A 351 6.69 4.47 -10.75
CA GLU A 351 5.30 4.88 -10.53
C GLU A 351 5.17 6.26 -9.89
N PHE A 352 6.21 6.77 -9.24
CA PHE A 352 6.18 8.05 -8.55
C PHE A 352 5.90 9.23 -9.49
N ARG A 353 4.94 10.10 -9.11
CA ARG A 353 4.51 11.28 -9.89
C ARG A 353 4.55 12.54 -9.03
N LEU A 354 5.44 13.45 -9.34
CA LEU A 354 5.52 14.76 -8.67
C LEU A 354 4.26 15.62 -8.86
N ARG A 355 3.53 15.43 -9.97
CA ARG A 355 2.33 16.21 -10.29
C ARG A 355 1.19 15.99 -9.28
N SER A 356 1.06 14.77 -8.74
CA SER A 356 0.04 14.42 -7.74
C SER A 356 0.14 15.23 -6.45
N LEU A 357 1.31 15.83 -6.17
CA LEU A 357 1.57 16.67 -5.01
C LEU A 357 0.86 18.04 -5.07
N ARG A 358 0.62 18.57 -6.27
CA ARG A 358 0.07 19.92 -6.47
C ARG A 358 -1.46 19.97 -6.39
N GLU A 359 -2.12 18.85 -6.60
CA GLU A 359 -3.59 18.76 -6.65
C GLU A 359 -4.22 18.58 -5.26
N ALA A 360 -3.42 18.28 -4.25
CA ALA A 360 -3.84 18.04 -2.88
C ALA A 360 -4.05 19.40 -2.14
N GLY A 361 -5.29 19.70 -1.73
CA GLY A 361 -5.56 20.83 -0.83
C GLY A 361 -4.85 20.64 0.52
N TRP A 362 -4.46 21.73 1.18
CA TRP A 362 -3.65 21.68 2.41
C TRP A 362 -4.31 20.93 3.59
N ARG A 363 -5.66 20.98 3.73
CA ARG A 363 -6.38 20.38 4.87
C ARG A 363 -6.21 18.85 4.95
N PRO A 364 -6.45 18.07 3.90
CA PRO A 364 -6.20 16.63 3.96
C PRO A 364 -4.71 16.28 4.08
N ILE A 365 -3.78 17.10 3.53
CA ILE A 365 -2.33 16.93 3.75
C ILE A 365 -2.02 17.08 5.24
N ALA A 366 -2.55 18.10 5.89
CA ALA A 366 -2.34 18.32 7.33
C ALA A 366 -2.95 17.18 8.18
N VAL A 367 -4.13 16.68 7.79
CA VAL A 367 -4.75 15.52 8.47
C VAL A 367 -3.89 14.26 8.30
N PHE A 368 -3.47 13.97 7.06
CA PHE A 368 -2.65 12.79 6.78
C PHE A 368 -1.31 12.87 7.51
N GLY A 369 -0.62 14.01 7.42
CA GLY A 369 0.65 14.26 8.11
C GLY A 369 0.52 14.18 9.63
N GLY A 370 -0.49 14.80 10.22
CA GLY A 370 -0.75 14.73 11.66
C GLY A 370 -1.05 13.30 12.13
N ALA A 371 -1.82 12.55 11.34
CA ALA A 371 -2.11 11.14 11.60
C ALA A 371 -0.85 10.26 11.47
N THR A 372 0.00 10.53 10.46
CA THR A 372 1.29 9.84 10.29
C THR A 372 2.22 10.10 11.47
N VAL A 373 2.33 11.35 11.96
CA VAL A 373 3.14 11.69 13.16
C VAL A 373 2.58 10.98 14.40
N PHE A 374 1.27 10.96 14.57
CA PHE A 374 0.63 10.22 15.68
C PHE A 374 0.94 8.73 15.60
N ASN A 375 0.78 8.12 14.40
CA ASN A 375 1.10 6.71 14.17
C ASN A 375 2.59 6.43 14.42
N LEU A 376 3.48 7.30 13.99
CA LEU A 376 4.93 7.17 14.16
C LEU A 376 5.30 7.06 15.66
N ALA A 377 4.75 7.93 16.49
CA ALA A 377 4.99 7.90 17.94
C ALA A 377 4.34 6.67 18.61
N LEU A 378 3.08 6.39 18.28
CA LEU A 378 2.35 5.26 18.86
C LEU A 378 2.97 3.92 18.47
N ALA A 379 3.29 3.74 17.18
CA ALA A 379 3.88 2.52 16.66
C ALA A 379 5.27 2.26 17.26
N LEU A 380 6.10 3.30 17.48
CA LEU A 380 7.38 3.16 18.14
C LEU A 380 7.20 2.68 19.59
N GLY A 381 6.28 3.30 20.34
CA GLY A 381 5.99 2.89 21.71
C GLY A 381 5.51 1.45 21.82
N VAL A 382 4.55 1.06 20.97
CA VAL A 382 3.98 -0.31 20.96
C VAL A 382 5.03 -1.33 20.51
N ALA A 383 5.78 -1.05 19.43
CA ALA A 383 6.86 -1.92 18.95
C ALA A 383 7.94 -2.13 20.02
N SER A 384 8.35 -1.05 20.71
CA SER A 384 9.35 -1.11 21.79
C SER A 384 8.88 -1.96 22.98
N ILE A 385 7.59 -1.97 23.28
CA ILE A 385 7.03 -2.81 24.37
C ILE A 385 6.93 -4.27 23.93
N LEU A 386 6.39 -4.53 22.74
CA LEU A 386 6.04 -5.88 22.30
C LEU A 386 7.22 -6.67 21.73
N PHE A 387 8.20 -5.98 21.12
CA PHE A 387 9.29 -6.62 20.37
C PHE A 387 10.68 -6.42 20.99
N ARG A 388 10.82 -5.65 22.09
CA ARG A 388 12.13 -5.40 22.71
C ARG A 388 12.85 -6.68 23.14
N ASN A 389 12.12 -7.61 23.75
CA ASN A 389 12.65 -8.89 24.26
C ASN A 389 12.29 -10.06 23.32
N PHE A 390 11.94 -9.76 22.09
CA PHE A 390 11.58 -10.79 21.11
C PHE A 390 12.85 -11.50 20.63
N ALA A 391 13.15 -12.63 21.25
CA ALA A 391 14.16 -13.58 20.81
C ALA A 391 13.47 -14.69 20.03
N ALA A 392 13.71 -14.78 18.73
CA ALA A 392 13.26 -15.89 17.90
C ALA A 392 14.45 -16.53 17.20
#